data_1302226c724f4b108aeb9f3da5889b56
#
_entry.id   1302226c724f4b108aeb9f3da5889b56
#
_cell.length_a   1.000
_cell.length_b   1.000
_cell.length_c   1.000
_cell.angle_alpha   90.00
_cell.angle_beta   90.00
_cell.angle_gamma   90.00
#
_symmetry.space_group_name_H-M   'P 1'
#
loop_
_entity.id
_entity.type
_entity.pdbx_description
1 polymer ?
#
loop_
_entity_poly.entity_id
_entity_poly.type
_entity_poly.pdbx_seq_one_letter_code
_entity_poly.pdbx_strand_id
1 'polypeptide(L)'
;LKIGIYGGSFNPPHLGHLAAAESAAKYLQLDKLILIPAGIPPHKALSADEPGKAHRLAMTRLMGEQAALDTGVEVEVSAMEVEREGKSYSVDTVREIHEQYPGAELWLLMGTDMFLTFQYWYRPEEIVKYAGICAFGRTEKDGEELFAPQRKYLGQRFPGSRVVTMTLPNLVDVSSTELRARIPKRETDGLLAPAVLGYIYRKHLYGTNLDLKRLTLEDLRPIALSYLKAKRIPHVLGTEQTAKALAEKYGADVEKARFAALLHDSTKRLSMEEQLAMCEHYHIELDELEKKALKLLHAKTGAALARDMYGADDEIYNAILWHTTGKANMTLLEKVIYLADYIEPNRDFDGVEDLRKVVWEDLDKGLEMGLAMTVEEMEQMGNPVHHNTLQALEYLRGHTHE
;
A
#
# COMPACT_ATOMS: atom_id res chain seq x y z
N LEU A 1 -22.70 -15.04 -4.07
CA LEU A 1 -21.71 -13.98 -3.92
C LEU A 1 -22.27 -12.89 -3.00
N LYS A 2 -21.56 -12.61 -1.90
CA LYS A 2 -21.90 -11.53 -0.96
C LYS A 2 -20.96 -10.36 -1.17
N ILE A 3 -21.53 -9.19 -1.45
CA ILE A 3 -20.75 -7.98 -1.76
C ILE A 3 -21.09 -6.88 -0.75
N GLY A 4 -20.08 -6.34 -0.09
CA GLY A 4 -20.20 -5.12 0.70
C GLY A 4 -19.90 -3.90 -0.16
N ILE A 5 -20.67 -2.84 0.03
CA ILE A 5 -20.52 -1.55 -0.64
C ILE A 5 -20.24 -0.51 0.44
N TYR A 6 -19.06 0.09 0.41
CA TYR A 6 -18.67 1.10 1.39
C TYR A 6 -18.30 2.41 0.69
N GLY A 7 -19.25 3.33 0.69
CA GLY A 7 -19.08 4.68 0.17
C GLY A 7 -18.59 5.64 1.25
N GLY A 8 -17.80 6.59 0.87
CA GLY A 8 -17.33 7.66 1.76
C GLY A 8 -16.55 8.73 1.00
N SER A 9 -16.36 9.87 1.62
CA SER A 9 -15.51 10.90 1.03
C SER A 9 -14.04 10.46 0.99
N PHE A 10 -13.60 9.67 1.97
CA PHE A 10 -12.21 9.22 2.13
C PHE A 10 -11.21 10.37 1.93
N ASN A 11 -11.35 11.37 2.77
CA ASN A 11 -10.67 12.66 2.62
C ASN A 11 -9.90 13.08 3.91
N PRO A 12 -8.82 12.38 4.27
CA PRO A 12 -8.33 11.13 3.72
C PRO A 12 -9.03 9.88 4.28
N PRO A 13 -8.85 8.69 3.66
CA PRO A 13 -9.16 7.42 4.32
C PRO A 13 -8.25 7.25 5.54
N HIS A 14 -8.80 6.74 6.65
CA HIS A 14 -8.09 6.61 7.92
C HIS A 14 -8.32 5.24 8.56
N LEU A 15 -7.67 4.97 9.68
CA LEU A 15 -7.76 3.67 10.35
C LEU A 15 -9.17 3.34 10.84
N GLY A 16 -10.01 4.34 11.10
CA GLY A 16 -11.44 4.11 11.38
C GLY A 16 -12.20 3.52 10.19
N HIS A 17 -11.93 4.00 8.98
CA HIS A 17 -12.50 3.44 7.76
C HIS A 17 -12.00 2.00 7.52
N LEU A 18 -10.71 1.75 7.71
CA LEU A 18 -10.12 0.43 7.56
C LEU A 18 -10.72 -0.57 8.54
N ALA A 19 -10.82 -0.21 9.82
CA ALA A 19 -11.42 -1.05 10.86
C ALA A 19 -12.88 -1.40 10.55
N ALA A 20 -13.67 -0.42 10.09
CA ALA A 20 -15.05 -0.64 9.69
C ALA A 20 -15.17 -1.60 8.49
N ALA A 21 -14.35 -1.39 7.46
CA ALA A 21 -14.33 -2.25 6.27
C ALA A 21 -13.96 -3.70 6.61
N GLU A 22 -12.91 -3.90 7.39
CA GLU A 22 -12.44 -5.23 7.80
C GLU A 22 -13.43 -5.95 8.72
N SER A 23 -14.00 -5.23 9.69
CA SER A 23 -14.99 -5.79 10.61
C SER A 23 -16.27 -6.19 9.89
N ALA A 24 -16.76 -5.36 8.97
CA ALA A 24 -17.92 -5.67 8.15
C ALA A 24 -17.69 -6.89 7.23
N ALA A 25 -16.52 -6.97 6.63
CA ALA A 25 -16.14 -8.10 5.78
C ALA A 25 -16.19 -9.44 6.55
N LYS A 26 -15.70 -9.45 7.78
CA LYS A 26 -15.75 -10.62 8.66
C LYS A 26 -17.16 -10.91 9.17
N TYR A 27 -17.85 -9.90 9.68
CA TYR A 27 -19.17 -10.04 10.27
C TYR A 27 -20.21 -10.56 9.26
N LEU A 28 -20.21 -10.01 8.06
CA LEU A 28 -21.12 -10.39 6.99
C LEU A 28 -20.62 -11.58 6.17
N GLN A 29 -19.41 -12.05 6.40
CA GLN A 29 -18.75 -13.09 5.60
C GLN A 29 -18.77 -12.74 4.11
N LEU A 30 -18.27 -11.56 3.79
CA LEU A 30 -18.25 -11.06 2.42
C LEU A 30 -17.28 -11.84 1.54
N ASP A 31 -17.66 -12.06 0.29
CA ASP A 31 -16.76 -12.54 -0.77
C ASP A 31 -16.00 -11.39 -1.43
N LYS A 32 -16.64 -10.23 -1.49
CA LYS A 32 -16.10 -9.03 -2.11
C LYS A 32 -16.50 -7.76 -1.34
N LEU A 33 -15.59 -6.81 -1.28
CA LEU A 33 -15.82 -5.46 -0.76
C LEU A 33 -15.51 -4.43 -1.84
N ILE A 34 -16.44 -3.53 -2.10
CA ILE A 34 -16.27 -2.41 -3.03
C ILE A 34 -16.20 -1.11 -2.23
N LEU A 35 -15.05 -0.46 -2.27
CA LEU A 35 -14.83 0.86 -1.68
C LEU A 35 -15.08 1.92 -2.75
N ILE A 36 -15.93 2.89 -2.44
CA ILE A 36 -16.37 3.90 -3.41
C ILE A 36 -16.12 5.31 -2.87
N PRO A 37 -15.03 5.95 -3.27
CA PRO A 37 -14.84 7.37 -2.99
C PRO A 37 -15.98 8.20 -3.61
N ALA A 38 -16.59 9.05 -2.81
CA ALA A 38 -17.70 9.88 -3.26
C ALA A 38 -17.25 10.88 -4.33
N GLY A 39 -18.11 11.09 -5.32
CA GLY A 39 -17.97 12.18 -6.28
C GLY A 39 -18.43 13.49 -5.66
N ILE A 40 -19.51 14.07 -6.19
CA ILE A 40 -20.18 15.23 -5.59
C ILE A 40 -21.29 14.70 -4.69
N PRO A 41 -21.14 14.75 -3.36
CA PRO A 41 -22.17 14.24 -2.44
C PRO A 41 -23.42 15.13 -2.54
N PRO A 42 -24.63 14.55 -2.46
CA PRO A 42 -25.87 15.32 -2.58
C PRO A 42 -26.15 16.24 -1.37
N HIS A 43 -25.62 15.87 -0.19
CA HIS A 43 -25.96 16.50 1.08
C HIS A 43 -24.79 17.22 1.77
N LYS A 44 -23.61 17.15 1.23
CA LYS A 44 -22.40 17.72 1.85
C LYS A 44 -21.49 18.30 0.77
N ALA A 45 -21.12 19.57 0.95
CA ALA A 45 -20.03 20.14 0.15
C ALA A 45 -18.70 19.47 0.54
N LEU A 46 -17.84 19.23 -0.43
CA LEU A 46 -16.46 18.85 -0.17
C LEU A 46 -15.76 20.03 0.54
N SER A 47 -14.81 19.72 1.41
CA SER A 47 -14.05 20.75 2.12
C SER A 47 -13.19 21.56 1.15
N ALA A 48 -12.91 22.83 1.50
CA ALA A 48 -12.07 23.71 0.68
C ALA A 48 -10.63 23.20 0.52
N ASP A 49 -10.19 22.36 1.43
CA ASP A 49 -8.88 21.69 1.44
C ASP A 49 -8.89 20.29 0.82
N GLU A 50 -9.96 19.93 0.11
CA GLU A 50 -10.08 18.66 -0.60
C GLU A 50 -9.05 18.59 -1.72
N PRO A 51 -8.21 17.54 -1.75
CA PRO A 51 -7.03 17.48 -2.63
C PRO A 51 -7.37 17.11 -4.09
N GLY A 52 -8.61 16.79 -4.37
CA GLY A 52 -9.09 16.31 -5.67
C GLY A 52 -9.37 14.82 -5.68
N LYS A 53 -10.34 14.46 -6.51
CA LYS A 53 -10.87 13.08 -6.61
C LYS A 53 -9.81 12.03 -6.96
N ALA A 54 -8.83 12.38 -7.79
CA ALA A 54 -7.75 11.47 -8.16
C ALA A 54 -6.86 11.09 -6.95
N HIS A 55 -6.56 12.04 -6.07
CA HIS A 55 -5.80 11.78 -4.85
C HIS A 55 -6.60 10.96 -3.83
N ARG A 56 -7.88 11.26 -3.66
CA ARG A 56 -8.75 10.47 -2.77
C ARG A 56 -8.87 9.03 -3.25
N LEU A 57 -9.01 8.83 -4.56
CA LEU A 57 -9.03 7.49 -5.17
C LEU A 57 -7.73 6.74 -4.93
N ALA A 58 -6.58 7.39 -5.13
CA ALA A 58 -5.26 6.78 -4.91
C ALA A 58 -5.05 6.38 -3.45
N MET A 59 -5.41 7.24 -2.50
CA MET A 59 -5.33 6.93 -1.06
C MET A 59 -6.27 5.80 -0.66
N THR A 60 -7.47 5.76 -1.23
CA THR A 60 -8.43 4.68 -0.97
C THR A 60 -7.92 3.34 -1.52
N ARG A 61 -7.23 3.34 -2.65
CA ARG A 61 -6.58 2.12 -3.19
C ARG A 61 -5.53 1.57 -2.24
N LEU A 62 -4.72 2.42 -1.62
CA LEU A 62 -3.74 1.99 -0.60
C LEU A 62 -4.44 1.34 0.61
N MET A 63 -5.51 1.93 1.09
CA MET A 63 -6.32 1.36 2.17
C MET A 63 -6.98 0.04 1.74
N GLY A 64 -7.51 -0.02 0.54
CA GLY A 64 -8.15 -1.22 -0.02
C GLY A 64 -7.20 -2.41 -0.16
N GLU A 65 -5.97 -2.17 -0.57
CA GLU A 65 -4.93 -3.21 -0.61
C GLU A 65 -4.62 -3.78 0.79
N GLN A 66 -4.58 -2.92 1.80
CA GLN A 66 -4.38 -3.36 3.18
C GLN A 66 -5.58 -4.18 3.68
N ALA A 67 -6.80 -3.71 3.42
CA ALA A 67 -8.01 -4.44 3.79
C ALA A 67 -8.07 -5.83 3.13
N ALA A 68 -7.69 -5.93 1.86
CA ALA A 68 -7.63 -7.21 1.14
C ALA A 68 -6.60 -8.17 1.77
N LEU A 69 -5.43 -7.66 2.14
CA LEU A 69 -4.38 -8.44 2.78
C LEU A 69 -4.82 -8.95 4.16
N ASP A 70 -5.40 -8.07 4.98
CA ASP A 70 -5.77 -8.38 6.36
C ASP A 70 -6.97 -9.33 6.47
N THR A 71 -7.90 -9.26 5.52
CA THR A 71 -9.15 -10.05 5.54
C THR A 71 -9.13 -11.28 4.64
N GLY A 72 -8.30 -11.29 3.61
CA GLY A 72 -8.34 -12.28 2.54
C GLY A 72 -9.55 -12.13 1.59
N VAL A 73 -10.34 -11.08 1.75
CA VAL A 73 -11.49 -10.77 0.90
C VAL A 73 -11.03 -9.98 -0.32
N GLU A 74 -11.64 -10.24 -1.47
CA GLU A 74 -11.41 -9.42 -2.67
C GLU A 74 -11.88 -7.99 -2.42
N VAL A 75 -10.99 -7.01 -2.57
CA VAL A 75 -11.32 -5.59 -2.41
C VAL A 75 -11.11 -4.87 -3.73
N GLU A 76 -12.15 -4.23 -4.20
CA GLU A 76 -12.16 -3.34 -5.35
C GLU A 76 -12.34 -1.89 -4.90
N VAL A 77 -11.58 -0.97 -5.45
CA VAL A 77 -11.82 0.46 -5.30
C VAL A 77 -12.41 0.98 -6.59
N SER A 78 -13.67 1.40 -6.55
CA SER A 78 -14.41 1.84 -7.74
C SER A 78 -14.35 3.35 -7.89
N ALA A 79 -14.06 3.79 -9.10
CA ALA A 79 -14.10 5.20 -9.50
C ALA A 79 -15.50 5.66 -9.95
N MET A 80 -16.53 4.83 -9.88
CA MET A 80 -17.84 5.08 -10.48
C MET A 80 -18.47 6.40 -10.05
N GLU A 81 -18.33 6.79 -8.79
CA GLU A 81 -18.89 8.06 -8.31
C GLU A 81 -17.99 9.26 -8.63
N VAL A 82 -16.68 9.12 -8.61
CA VAL A 82 -15.76 10.21 -8.97
C VAL A 82 -15.76 10.52 -10.47
N GLU A 83 -16.13 9.54 -11.29
CA GLU A 83 -16.28 9.69 -12.75
C GLU A 83 -17.69 10.13 -13.17
N ARG A 84 -18.69 9.98 -12.30
CA ARG A 84 -20.07 10.38 -12.60
C ARG A 84 -20.20 11.89 -12.64
N GLU A 85 -20.87 12.40 -13.66
CA GLU A 85 -21.21 13.82 -13.75
C GLU A 85 -22.35 14.20 -12.78
N GLY A 86 -22.22 15.33 -12.13
CA GLY A 86 -23.21 15.85 -11.19
C GLY A 86 -23.21 15.15 -9.83
N LYS A 87 -24.32 15.28 -9.11
CA LYS A 87 -24.49 14.66 -7.77
C LYS A 87 -24.61 13.16 -7.86
N SER A 88 -23.89 12.45 -7.01
CA SER A 88 -23.98 10.99 -6.86
C SER A 88 -24.91 10.61 -5.73
N TYR A 89 -25.97 9.89 -6.06
CA TYR A 89 -26.91 9.34 -5.09
C TYR A 89 -26.63 7.85 -4.87
N SER A 90 -26.72 7.40 -3.63
CA SER A 90 -26.46 6.00 -3.27
C SER A 90 -27.39 5.01 -3.99
N VAL A 91 -28.61 5.40 -4.29
CA VAL A 91 -29.55 4.57 -5.05
C VAL A 91 -29.03 4.20 -6.43
N ASP A 92 -28.41 5.18 -7.13
CA ASP A 92 -27.84 4.96 -8.47
C ASP A 92 -26.64 4.02 -8.40
N THR A 93 -25.79 4.23 -7.41
CA THR A 93 -24.61 3.39 -7.16
C THR A 93 -25.00 1.95 -6.84
N VAL A 94 -25.94 1.74 -5.94
CA VAL A 94 -26.39 0.39 -5.55
C VAL A 94 -27.09 -0.31 -6.71
N ARG A 95 -27.91 0.41 -7.48
CA ARG A 95 -28.58 -0.13 -8.68
C ARG A 95 -27.55 -0.59 -9.71
N GLU A 96 -26.57 0.24 -10.02
CA GLU A 96 -25.50 -0.06 -10.99
C GLU A 96 -24.72 -1.30 -10.58
N ILE A 97 -24.36 -1.45 -9.29
CA ILE A 97 -23.69 -2.62 -8.77
C ILE A 97 -24.60 -3.86 -8.85
N HIS A 98 -25.89 -3.71 -8.54
CA HIS A 98 -26.86 -4.79 -8.67
C HIS A 98 -26.93 -5.31 -10.11
N GLU A 99 -26.89 -4.43 -11.09
CA GLU A 99 -26.90 -4.78 -12.52
C GLU A 99 -25.57 -5.44 -12.96
N GLN A 100 -24.44 -4.99 -12.41
CA GLN A 100 -23.12 -5.59 -12.69
C GLN A 100 -22.94 -6.99 -12.10
N TYR A 101 -23.59 -7.27 -10.96
CA TYR A 101 -23.49 -8.54 -10.24
C TYR A 101 -24.87 -9.18 -10.04
N PRO A 102 -25.52 -9.69 -11.11
CA PRO A 102 -26.85 -10.29 -11.01
C PRO A 102 -26.84 -11.48 -10.03
N GLY A 103 -27.80 -11.51 -9.12
CA GLY A 103 -27.94 -12.58 -8.12
C GLY A 103 -27.02 -12.46 -6.91
N ALA A 104 -26.16 -11.46 -6.85
CA ALA A 104 -25.34 -11.20 -5.66
C ALA A 104 -26.19 -10.64 -4.51
N GLU A 105 -25.84 -11.02 -3.29
CA GLU A 105 -26.36 -10.44 -2.07
C GLU A 105 -25.56 -9.19 -1.73
N LEU A 106 -26.20 -8.02 -1.80
CA LEU A 106 -25.54 -6.74 -1.57
C LEU A 106 -25.78 -6.21 -0.16
N TRP A 107 -24.76 -5.63 0.44
CA TRP A 107 -24.81 -4.97 1.73
C TRP A 107 -24.20 -3.56 1.63
N LEU A 108 -24.99 -2.55 2.00
CA LEU A 108 -24.55 -1.16 2.07
C LEU A 108 -24.04 -0.86 3.49
N LEU A 109 -22.76 -0.53 3.59
CA LEU A 109 -22.11 -0.25 4.87
C LEU A 109 -22.19 1.25 5.17
N MET A 110 -22.52 1.60 6.41
CA MET A 110 -22.62 2.99 6.83
C MET A 110 -22.35 3.16 8.31
N GLY A 111 -21.77 4.31 8.66
CA GLY A 111 -21.59 4.71 10.05
C GLY A 111 -22.89 5.23 10.69
N THR A 112 -22.82 5.52 11.99
CA THR A 112 -23.98 5.94 12.82
C THR A 112 -24.77 7.07 12.21
N ASP A 113 -24.13 8.19 11.84
CA ASP A 113 -24.82 9.38 11.34
C ASP A 113 -25.63 9.10 10.08
N MET A 114 -25.07 8.34 9.18
CA MET A 114 -25.73 7.96 7.93
C MET A 114 -26.88 6.98 8.19
N PHE A 115 -26.71 6.07 9.13
CA PHE A 115 -27.74 5.10 9.51
C PHE A 115 -28.95 5.79 10.17
N LEU A 116 -28.73 6.73 11.07
CA LEU A 116 -29.80 7.43 11.77
C LEU A 116 -30.61 8.38 10.87
N THR A 117 -30.09 8.72 9.70
CA THR A 117 -30.73 9.60 8.72
C THR A 117 -31.12 8.89 7.43
N PHE A 118 -30.98 7.58 7.37
CA PHE A 118 -31.19 6.80 6.14
C PHE A 118 -32.59 7.01 5.53
N GLN A 119 -33.63 7.17 6.32
CA GLN A 119 -35.00 7.43 5.87
C GLN A 119 -35.15 8.72 5.06
N TYR A 120 -34.23 9.64 5.17
CA TYR A 120 -34.20 10.92 4.47
C TYR A 120 -33.36 10.90 3.19
N TRP A 121 -32.76 9.76 2.88
CA TRP A 121 -31.95 9.64 1.66
C TRP A 121 -32.86 9.65 0.43
N TYR A 122 -32.26 9.92 -0.71
CA TYR A 122 -32.99 9.89 -1.98
C TYR A 122 -33.39 8.47 -2.34
N ARG A 123 -34.69 8.21 -2.44
CA ARG A 123 -35.28 6.90 -2.74
C ARG A 123 -34.77 5.75 -1.84
N PRO A 124 -34.87 5.86 -0.53
CA PRO A 124 -34.37 4.82 0.37
C PRO A 124 -35.12 3.50 0.19
N GLU A 125 -36.40 3.54 -0.15
CA GLU A 125 -37.22 2.38 -0.47
C GLU A 125 -36.68 1.55 -1.65
N GLU A 126 -36.04 2.20 -2.60
CA GLU A 126 -35.40 1.52 -3.73
C GLU A 126 -34.05 0.91 -3.32
N ILE A 127 -33.26 1.60 -2.49
CA ILE A 127 -31.98 1.08 -1.99
C ILE A 127 -32.19 -0.26 -1.26
N VAL A 128 -33.17 -0.34 -0.36
CA VAL A 128 -33.43 -1.55 0.44
C VAL A 128 -33.97 -2.72 -0.38
N LYS A 129 -34.46 -2.48 -1.60
CA LYS A 129 -34.79 -3.57 -2.53
C LYS A 129 -33.55 -4.26 -3.07
N TYR A 130 -32.46 -3.55 -3.26
CA TYR A 130 -31.23 -4.07 -3.83
C TYR A 130 -30.23 -4.53 -2.78
N ALA A 131 -30.16 -3.85 -1.63
CA ALA A 131 -29.12 -4.07 -0.64
C ALA A 131 -29.69 -4.13 0.78
N GLY A 132 -29.11 -5.00 1.61
CA GLY A 132 -29.22 -4.89 3.05
C GLY A 132 -28.39 -3.72 3.58
N ILE A 133 -28.68 -3.26 4.78
CA ILE A 133 -27.96 -2.21 5.48
C ILE A 133 -27.14 -2.84 6.59
N CYS A 134 -25.85 -2.53 6.65
CA CYS A 134 -24.96 -2.84 7.77
C CYS A 134 -24.44 -1.55 8.36
N ALA A 135 -24.92 -1.21 9.55
CA ALA A 135 -24.48 -0.01 10.27
C ALA A 135 -23.46 -0.37 11.34
N PHE A 136 -22.48 0.50 11.52
CA PHE A 136 -21.44 0.36 12.54
C PHE A 136 -21.27 1.62 13.35
N GLY A 137 -20.98 1.45 14.65
CA GLY A 137 -20.68 2.56 15.56
C GLY A 137 -19.27 3.09 15.33
N ARG A 138 -19.11 4.40 15.50
CA ARG A 138 -17.81 5.09 15.38
C ARG A 138 -17.22 5.47 16.73
N THR A 139 -18.05 5.53 17.77
CA THR A 139 -17.65 5.89 19.12
C THR A 139 -18.18 4.89 20.13
N GLU A 140 -17.67 4.92 21.35
CA GLU A 140 -18.17 4.07 22.45
C GLU A 140 -19.65 4.37 22.81
N LYS A 141 -20.15 5.54 22.42
CA LYS A 141 -21.55 5.94 22.64
C LYS A 141 -22.50 5.36 21.60
N ASP A 142 -21.98 4.85 20.53
CA ASP A 142 -22.75 4.27 19.40
C ASP A 142 -23.07 2.81 19.69
N GLY A 143 -23.98 2.56 20.61
CA GLY A 143 -24.37 1.24 21.03
C GLY A 143 -25.78 0.83 20.64
N GLU A 144 -26.21 -0.33 21.12
CA GLU A 144 -27.51 -0.93 20.82
C GLU A 144 -28.69 -0.03 21.23
N GLU A 145 -28.52 0.77 22.28
CA GLU A 145 -29.55 1.74 22.72
C GLU A 145 -29.86 2.77 21.61
N LEU A 146 -28.85 3.14 20.83
CA LEU A 146 -29.00 4.07 19.71
C LEU A 146 -29.49 3.36 18.43
N PHE A 147 -29.01 2.16 18.17
CA PHE A 147 -29.29 1.44 16.95
C PHE A 147 -30.61 0.69 16.94
N ALA A 148 -31.04 0.10 18.06
CA ALA A 148 -32.25 -0.71 18.11
C ALA A 148 -33.53 0.06 17.72
N PRO A 149 -33.77 1.29 18.20
CA PRO A 149 -34.92 2.07 17.76
C PRO A 149 -34.93 2.35 16.26
N GLN A 150 -33.77 2.71 15.70
CA GLN A 150 -33.64 2.98 14.26
C GLN A 150 -33.85 1.72 13.43
N ARG A 151 -33.28 0.61 13.83
CA ARG A 151 -33.47 -0.69 13.18
C ARG A 151 -34.94 -1.10 13.16
N LYS A 152 -35.64 -0.94 14.28
CA LYS A 152 -37.07 -1.17 14.38
C LYS A 152 -37.87 -0.26 13.45
N TYR A 153 -37.55 1.04 13.46
CA TYR A 153 -38.20 2.03 12.62
C TYR A 153 -38.03 1.68 11.13
N LEU A 154 -36.83 1.38 10.69
CA LEU A 154 -36.54 1.00 9.30
C LEU A 154 -37.26 -0.27 8.89
N GLY A 155 -37.34 -1.29 9.75
CA GLY A 155 -38.08 -2.53 9.51
C GLY A 155 -39.58 -2.29 9.32
N GLN A 156 -40.16 -1.33 10.06
CA GLN A 156 -41.56 -0.93 9.92
C GLN A 156 -41.79 -0.07 8.67
N ARG A 157 -40.90 0.87 8.43
CA ARG A 157 -41.01 1.80 7.28
C ARG A 157 -40.76 1.14 5.92
N PHE A 158 -39.86 0.15 5.91
CA PHE A 158 -39.47 -0.61 4.72
C PHE A 158 -39.62 -2.11 4.99
N PRO A 159 -40.85 -2.67 4.95
CA PRO A 159 -41.08 -4.07 5.22
C PRO A 159 -40.25 -4.99 4.31
N GLY A 160 -39.61 -6.02 4.89
CA GLY A 160 -38.71 -6.92 4.18
C GLY A 160 -37.29 -6.42 4.00
N SER A 161 -36.97 -5.23 4.48
CA SER A 161 -35.58 -4.74 4.50
C SER A 161 -34.71 -5.58 5.44
N ARG A 162 -33.45 -5.76 5.04
CA ARG A 162 -32.43 -6.45 5.85
C ARG A 162 -31.57 -5.39 6.50
N VAL A 163 -31.60 -5.31 7.82
CA VAL A 163 -30.85 -4.31 8.60
C VAL A 163 -30.11 -5.00 9.72
N VAL A 164 -28.80 -4.88 9.72
CA VAL A 164 -27.93 -5.36 10.80
C VAL A 164 -27.07 -4.23 11.34
N THR A 165 -26.72 -4.33 12.58
CA THR A 165 -25.85 -3.39 13.27
C THR A 165 -24.69 -4.12 13.91
N MET A 166 -23.53 -3.54 13.92
CA MET A 166 -22.35 -4.13 14.51
C MET A 166 -21.54 -3.09 15.29
N THR A 167 -20.77 -3.56 16.24
CA THR A 167 -19.80 -2.76 16.99
C THR A 167 -18.40 -3.07 16.49
N LEU A 168 -17.53 -2.05 16.44
CA LEU A 168 -16.14 -2.24 16.06
C LEU A 168 -15.32 -2.68 17.28
N PRO A 169 -14.44 -3.70 17.15
CA PRO A 169 -13.63 -4.19 18.26
C PRO A 169 -12.59 -3.18 18.74
N ASN A 170 -12.08 -2.35 17.81
CA ASN A 170 -11.12 -1.29 18.08
C ASN A 170 -11.67 0.01 17.49
N LEU A 171 -12.09 0.90 18.35
CA LEU A 171 -12.59 2.19 17.93
C LEU A 171 -11.44 3.15 17.63
N VAL A 172 -11.48 3.74 16.45
CA VAL A 172 -10.60 4.86 16.08
C VAL A 172 -11.51 6.10 16.01
N ASP A 173 -11.57 6.81 17.15
CA ASP A 173 -12.42 8.00 17.31
C ASP A 173 -11.74 9.22 16.69
N VAL A 174 -11.85 9.33 15.37
CA VAL A 174 -11.37 10.48 14.62
C VAL A 174 -12.31 10.77 13.46
N SER A 175 -12.66 12.03 13.29
CA SER A 175 -13.32 12.50 12.08
C SER A 175 -12.30 12.92 11.02
N SER A 176 -12.68 12.80 9.74
CA SER A 176 -11.82 13.30 8.65
C SER A 176 -11.51 14.78 8.78
N THR A 177 -12.46 15.58 9.28
CA THR A 177 -12.24 17.02 9.52
C THR A 177 -11.18 17.27 10.58
N GLU A 178 -11.27 16.57 11.72
CA GLU A 178 -10.28 16.65 12.78
C GLU A 178 -8.90 16.18 12.29
N LEU A 179 -8.87 15.07 11.56
CA LEU A 179 -7.65 14.52 11.03
C LEU A 179 -6.96 15.49 10.05
N ARG A 180 -7.70 16.14 9.15
CA ARG A 180 -7.13 17.16 8.26
C ARG A 180 -6.48 18.31 9.01
N ALA A 181 -7.01 18.70 10.17
CA ALA A 181 -6.39 19.72 11.03
C ALA A 181 -5.11 19.24 11.72
N ARG A 182 -4.99 17.95 11.98
CA ARG A 182 -3.81 17.33 12.63
C ARG A 182 -2.66 17.03 11.68
N ILE A 183 -2.95 16.74 10.42
CA ILE A 183 -1.93 16.35 9.42
C ILE A 183 -0.79 17.37 9.30
N PRO A 184 -1.03 18.67 9.08
CA PRO A 184 0.07 19.64 8.98
C PRO A 184 0.85 19.82 10.28
N LYS A 185 0.27 19.46 11.42
CA LYS A 185 0.93 19.46 12.74
C LYS A 185 1.70 18.17 13.03
N ARG A 186 1.61 17.19 12.14
CA ARG A 186 2.23 15.86 12.28
C ARG A 186 1.73 15.07 13.50
N GLU A 187 0.49 15.28 13.89
CA GLU A 187 -0.19 14.63 15.02
C GLU A 187 -1.15 13.53 14.52
N THR A 188 -0.60 12.54 13.79
CA THR A 188 -1.39 11.51 13.11
C THR A 188 -1.11 10.08 13.57
N ASP A 189 -0.32 9.90 14.61
CA ASP A 189 0.03 8.58 15.13
C ASP A 189 -1.21 7.78 15.51
N GLY A 190 -1.29 6.55 15.00
CA GLY A 190 -2.44 5.67 15.22
C GLY A 190 -3.74 6.08 14.51
N LEU A 191 -3.71 7.06 13.61
CA LEU A 191 -4.89 7.56 12.90
C LEU A 191 -4.88 7.26 11.40
N LEU A 192 -3.70 7.24 10.79
CA LEU A 192 -3.48 6.95 9.36
C LEU A 192 -2.63 5.70 9.17
N ALA A 193 -2.96 4.91 8.15
CA ALA A 193 -2.04 3.89 7.67
C ALA A 193 -0.75 4.57 7.16
N PRO A 194 0.44 4.01 7.44
CA PRO A 194 1.70 4.63 7.02
C PRO A 194 1.77 4.90 5.52
N ALA A 195 1.28 3.99 4.68
CA ALA A 195 1.28 4.20 3.23
C ALA A 195 0.41 5.39 2.79
N VAL A 196 -0.72 5.62 3.44
CA VAL A 196 -1.58 6.78 3.18
C VAL A 196 -0.88 8.07 3.61
N LEU A 197 -0.27 8.09 4.80
CA LEU A 197 0.50 9.23 5.27
C LEU A 197 1.66 9.55 4.31
N GLY A 198 2.37 8.54 3.85
CA GLY A 198 3.46 8.70 2.88
C GLY A 198 2.99 9.29 1.55
N TYR A 199 1.85 8.87 1.06
CA TYR A 199 1.22 9.45 -0.12
C TYR A 199 0.91 10.95 0.10
N ILE A 200 0.34 11.30 1.25
CA ILE A 200 0.03 12.68 1.64
C ILE A 200 1.31 13.53 1.62
N TYR A 201 2.39 13.05 2.21
CA TYR A 201 3.67 13.75 2.27
C TYR A 201 4.28 13.96 0.88
N ARG A 202 4.38 12.90 0.07
CA ARG A 202 5.02 13.04 -1.25
C ARG A 202 4.21 13.83 -2.27
N LYS A 203 2.92 13.98 -2.04
CA LYS A 203 2.02 14.79 -2.88
C LYS A 203 1.70 16.17 -2.29
N HIS A 204 2.31 16.51 -1.16
CA HIS A 204 2.09 17.78 -0.47
C HIS A 204 0.61 18.10 -0.20
N LEU A 205 -0.16 17.08 0.22
CA LEU A 205 -1.59 17.22 0.48
C LEU A 205 -1.84 17.77 1.90
N TYR A 206 -3.01 18.33 2.12
CA TYR A 206 -3.52 18.79 3.42
C TYR A 206 -2.57 19.74 4.16
N GLY A 207 -1.94 20.65 3.42
CA GLY A 207 -1.03 21.64 4.01
C GLY A 207 0.35 21.11 4.41
N THR A 208 0.69 19.88 4.05
CA THR A 208 2.05 19.36 4.22
C THR A 208 2.98 19.94 3.16
N ASN A 209 4.21 20.23 3.54
CA ASN A 209 5.21 20.79 2.64
C ASN A 209 6.63 20.38 3.04
N LEU A 210 6.87 19.07 3.10
CA LEU A 210 8.19 18.54 3.41
C LEU A 210 9.15 18.77 2.23
N ASP A 211 10.39 19.12 2.53
CA ASP A 211 11.45 19.10 1.52
C ASP A 211 11.83 17.64 1.23
N LEU A 212 11.33 17.10 0.11
CA LEU A 212 11.50 15.69 -0.25
C LEU A 212 12.97 15.30 -0.49
N LYS A 213 13.85 16.25 -0.75
CA LYS A 213 15.30 16.00 -0.94
C LYS A 213 16.11 16.07 0.35
N ARG A 214 15.46 16.36 1.47
CA ARG A 214 16.08 16.49 2.81
C ARG A 214 15.25 15.84 3.91
N LEU A 215 14.69 14.69 3.64
CA LEU A 215 13.87 13.96 4.59
C LEU A 215 14.71 13.29 5.68
N THR A 216 14.15 13.23 6.87
CA THR A 216 14.60 12.26 7.89
C THR A 216 14.19 10.87 7.46
N LEU A 217 14.81 9.82 8.00
CA LEU A 217 14.39 8.43 7.75
C LEU A 217 12.98 8.15 8.27
N GLU A 218 12.59 8.83 9.35
CA GLU A 218 11.23 8.73 9.90
C GLU A 218 10.18 9.20 8.90
N ASP A 219 10.43 10.30 8.19
CA ASP A 219 9.54 10.82 7.16
C ASP A 219 9.63 10.05 5.84
N LEU A 220 10.81 9.58 5.48
CA LEU A 220 11.02 8.77 4.28
C LEU A 220 10.32 7.42 4.36
N ARG A 221 10.28 6.80 5.53
CA ARG A 221 9.68 5.46 5.69
C ARG A 221 8.23 5.39 5.21
N PRO A 222 7.28 6.22 5.69
CA PRO A 222 5.91 6.18 5.18
C PRO A 222 5.85 6.50 3.68
N ILE A 223 6.67 7.41 3.18
CA ILE A 223 6.75 7.72 1.74
C ILE A 223 7.15 6.47 0.94
N ALA A 224 8.18 5.75 1.38
CA ALA A 224 8.61 4.51 0.74
C ALA A 224 7.47 3.47 0.70
N LEU A 225 6.74 3.32 1.80
CA LEU A 225 5.61 2.39 1.88
C LEU A 225 4.47 2.76 0.93
N SER A 226 4.28 4.03 0.62
CA SER A 226 3.25 4.49 -0.31
C SER A 226 3.45 4.05 -1.76
N TYR A 227 4.63 3.62 -2.13
CA TYR A 227 4.94 3.07 -3.46
C TYR A 227 4.65 1.56 -3.58
N LEU A 228 4.44 0.87 -2.47
CA LEU A 228 4.42 -0.59 -2.42
C LEU A 228 2.99 -1.13 -2.45
N LYS A 229 2.85 -2.35 -2.99
CA LYS A 229 1.67 -3.17 -2.67
C LYS A 229 1.74 -3.56 -1.19
N ALA A 230 0.59 -3.60 -0.51
CA ALA A 230 0.52 -3.86 0.93
C ALA A 230 1.30 -5.12 1.35
N LYS A 231 1.22 -6.20 0.57
CA LYS A 231 1.95 -7.44 0.82
C LYS A 231 3.49 -7.30 0.82
N ARG A 232 4.00 -6.24 0.21
CA ARG A 232 5.45 -5.99 0.11
C ARG A 232 6.00 -5.16 1.27
N ILE A 233 5.14 -4.53 2.04
CA ILE A 233 5.54 -3.65 3.16
C ILE A 233 6.39 -4.39 4.20
N PRO A 234 6.03 -5.58 4.68
CA PRO A 234 6.86 -6.31 5.65
C PRO A 234 8.27 -6.59 5.12
N HIS A 235 8.41 -6.92 3.84
CA HIS A 235 9.70 -7.15 3.21
C HIS A 235 10.58 -5.90 3.24
N VAL A 236 10.07 -4.75 2.85
CA VAL A 236 10.85 -3.50 2.80
C VAL A 236 11.24 -3.05 4.20
N LEU A 237 10.35 -3.15 5.18
CA LEU A 237 10.68 -2.89 6.58
C LEU A 237 11.72 -3.86 7.14
N GLY A 238 11.60 -5.14 6.80
CA GLY A 238 12.61 -6.15 7.15
C GLY A 238 13.96 -5.88 6.49
N THR A 239 13.96 -5.45 5.24
CA THR A 239 15.19 -5.05 4.51
C THR A 239 15.85 -3.84 5.17
N GLU A 240 15.09 -2.83 5.59
CA GLU A 240 15.62 -1.67 6.31
C GLU A 240 16.31 -2.09 7.62
N GLN A 241 15.66 -2.91 8.42
CA GLN A 241 16.21 -3.40 9.69
C GLN A 241 17.46 -4.24 9.48
N THR A 242 17.46 -5.13 8.50
CA THR A 242 18.60 -5.98 8.17
C THR A 242 19.77 -5.15 7.63
N ALA A 243 19.48 -4.18 6.75
CA ALA A 243 20.50 -3.26 6.22
C ALA A 243 21.14 -2.43 7.33
N LYS A 244 20.35 -1.93 8.28
CA LYS A 244 20.87 -1.25 9.48
C LYS A 244 21.83 -2.15 10.26
N ALA A 245 21.40 -3.36 10.59
CA ALA A 245 22.19 -4.27 11.39
C ALA A 245 23.49 -4.72 10.68
N LEU A 246 23.45 -4.99 9.38
CA LEU A 246 24.63 -5.31 8.58
C LEU A 246 25.58 -4.11 8.48
N ALA A 247 25.06 -2.90 8.28
CA ALA A 247 25.87 -1.69 8.23
C ALA A 247 26.60 -1.44 9.57
N GLU A 248 25.91 -1.61 10.69
CA GLU A 248 26.50 -1.51 12.04
C GLU A 248 27.61 -2.54 12.25
N LYS A 249 27.39 -3.78 11.83
CA LYS A 249 28.36 -4.86 11.99
C LYS A 249 29.60 -4.69 11.14
N TYR A 250 29.45 -4.32 9.88
CA TYR A 250 30.54 -4.28 8.90
C TYR A 250 31.11 -2.89 8.65
N GLY A 251 30.56 -1.86 9.31
CA GLY A 251 31.12 -0.49 9.24
C GLY A 251 30.68 0.31 8.02
N ALA A 252 29.52 -0.01 7.42
CA ALA A 252 28.92 0.83 6.40
C ALA A 252 28.15 2.02 7.03
N ASP A 253 27.85 3.02 6.23
CA ASP A 253 27.01 4.14 6.65
C ASP A 253 25.57 3.66 6.91
N VAL A 254 25.15 3.71 8.17
CA VAL A 254 23.84 3.20 8.62
C VAL A 254 22.69 4.02 8.03
N GLU A 255 22.80 5.33 7.96
CA GLU A 255 21.78 6.21 7.39
C GLU A 255 21.57 5.93 5.90
N LYS A 256 22.66 5.83 5.13
CA LYS A 256 22.61 5.51 3.72
C LYS A 256 22.09 4.10 3.46
N ALA A 257 22.44 3.13 4.30
CA ALA A 257 21.94 1.76 4.19
C ALA A 257 20.43 1.71 4.39
N ARG A 258 19.90 2.38 5.41
CA ARG A 258 18.46 2.46 5.66
C ARG A 258 17.72 3.19 4.55
N PHE A 259 18.28 4.29 4.07
CA PHE A 259 17.71 5.06 2.95
C PHE A 259 17.59 4.21 1.68
N ALA A 260 18.66 3.54 1.28
CA ALA A 260 18.66 2.68 0.12
C ALA A 260 17.71 1.49 0.28
N ALA A 261 17.67 0.86 1.45
CA ALA A 261 16.76 -0.24 1.74
C ALA A 261 15.28 0.17 1.62
N LEU A 262 14.92 1.35 2.12
CA LEU A 262 13.55 1.86 2.03
C LEU A 262 13.09 2.07 0.58
N LEU A 263 13.97 2.57 -0.29
CA LEU A 263 13.60 2.92 -1.66
C LEU A 263 13.97 1.89 -2.72
N HIS A 264 14.62 0.76 -2.36
CA HIS A 264 15.09 -0.18 -3.36
C HIS A 264 13.97 -0.79 -4.23
N ASP A 265 12.78 -0.93 -3.70
CA ASP A 265 11.61 -1.50 -4.37
C ASP A 265 10.56 -0.45 -4.78
N SER A 266 10.89 0.85 -4.75
CA SER A 266 9.93 1.94 -4.94
C SER A 266 9.18 1.92 -6.28
N THR A 267 9.74 1.29 -7.30
CA THR A 267 9.13 1.16 -8.63
C THR A 267 8.69 -0.26 -9.00
N LYS A 268 8.84 -1.21 -8.07
CA LYS A 268 8.58 -2.63 -8.35
C LYS A 268 7.14 -2.95 -8.73
N ARG A 269 6.17 -2.18 -8.25
CA ARG A 269 4.76 -2.39 -8.59
C ARG A 269 4.38 -1.94 -10.01
N LEU A 270 5.23 -1.15 -10.67
CA LEU A 270 4.95 -0.61 -11.99
C LEU A 270 4.91 -1.71 -13.05
N SER A 271 4.03 -1.54 -14.04
CA SER A 271 3.96 -2.41 -15.21
C SER A 271 5.20 -2.26 -16.08
N MET A 272 5.39 -3.21 -17.02
CA MET A 272 6.47 -3.10 -18.02
C MET A 272 6.40 -1.79 -18.80
N GLU A 273 5.21 -1.39 -19.24
CA GLU A 273 4.98 -0.14 -19.96
C GLU A 273 5.38 1.09 -19.13
N GLU A 274 4.96 1.14 -17.86
CA GLU A 274 5.34 2.21 -16.92
C GLU A 274 6.85 2.23 -16.64
N GLN A 275 7.47 1.07 -16.48
CA GLN A 275 8.93 0.95 -16.29
C GLN A 275 9.70 1.46 -17.50
N LEU A 276 9.30 1.08 -18.70
CA LEU A 276 9.95 1.53 -19.93
C LEU A 276 9.76 3.03 -20.17
N ALA A 277 8.60 3.58 -19.85
CA ALA A 277 8.36 5.02 -19.88
C ALA A 277 9.27 5.79 -18.91
N MET A 278 9.49 5.26 -17.71
CA MET A 278 10.46 5.84 -16.77
C MET A 278 11.90 5.74 -17.27
N CYS A 279 12.27 4.64 -17.89
CA CYS A 279 13.60 4.49 -18.50
C CYS A 279 13.83 5.52 -19.60
N GLU A 280 12.84 5.78 -20.43
CA GLU A 280 12.90 6.84 -21.44
C GLU A 280 13.03 8.23 -20.82
N HIS A 281 12.20 8.52 -19.82
CA HIS A 281 12.22 9.80 -19.09
C HIS A 281 13.58 10.11 -18.44
N TYR A 282 14.22 9.11 -17.85
CA TYR A 282 15.51 9.25 -17.20
C TYR A 282 16.71 8.95 -18.08
N HIS A 283 16.50 8.71 -19.37
CA HIS A 283 17.55 8.33 -20.34
C HIS A 283 18.39 7.12 -19.88
N ILE A 284 17.70 6.11 -19.34
CA ILE A 284 18.33 4.86 -18.89
C ILE A 284 18.55 3.95 -20.07
N GLU A 285 19.79 3.56 -20.32
CA GLU A 285 20.13 2.56 -21.33
C GLU A 285 19.83 1.15 -20.83
N LEU A 286 19.24 0.34 -21.72
CA LEU A 286 18.85 -1.04 -21.44
C LEU A 286 19.51 -1.96 -22.45
N ASP A 287 20.03 -3.11 -21.99
CA ASP A 287 20.42 -4.20 -22.86
C ASP A 287 19.21 -5.03 -23.34
N GLU A 288 19.45 -5.99 -24.22
CA GLU A 288 18.36 -6.79 -24.81
C GLU A 288 17.65 -7.71 -23.79
N LEU A 289 18.33 -8.14 -22.74
CA LEU A 289 17.73 -8.91 -21.66
C LEU A 289 16.85 -8.03 -20.78
N GLU A 290 17.35 -6.85 -20.40
CA GLU A 290 16.64 -5.90 -19.55
C GLU A 290 15.35 -5.41 -20.17
N LYS A 291 15.32 -5.19 -21.49
CA LYS A 291 14.10 -4.78 -22.20
C LYS A 291 12.93 -5.77 -22.06
N LYS A 292 13.21 -7.01 -21.70
CA LYS A 292 12.21 -8.09 -21.56
C LYS A 292 12.03 -8.58 -20.13
N ALA A 293 12.85 -8.11 -19.21
CA ALA A 293 12.91 -8.60 -17.84
C ALA A 293 12.45 -7.55 -16.84
N LEU A 294 11.15 -7.52 -16.54
CA LEU A 294 10.54 -6.58 -15.63
C LEU A 294 11.25 -6.51 -14.25
N LYS A 295 11.70 -7.66 -13.76
CA LYS A 295 12.41 -7.74 -12.46
C LYS A 295 13.72 -6.97 -12.44
N LEU A 296 14.38 -6.78 -13.57
CA LEU A 296 15.65 -6.06 -13.66
C LEU A 296 15.46 -4.54 -13.76
N LEU A 297 14.33 -4.09 -14.29
CA LEU A 297 14.08 -2.67 -14.54
C LEU A 297 13.89 -1.87 -13.25
N HIS A 298 13.24 -2.43 -12.24
CA HIS A 298 12.90 -1.69 -11.03
C HIS A 298 14.13 -1.22 -10.22
N ALA A 299 15.24 -1.88 -10.35
CA ALA A 299 16.49 -1.42 -9.73
C ALA A 299 16.99 -0.12 -10.39
N LYS A 300 16.97 -0.05 -11.71
CA LYS A 300 17.38 1.13 -12.47
C LYS A 300 16.42 2.30 -12.29
N THR A 301 15.13 2.07 -12.45
CA THR A 301 14.11 3.11 -12.29
C THR A 301 13.96 3.56 -10.84
N GLY A 302 14.09 2.64 -9.89
CA GLY A 302 14.08 2.95 -8.45
C GLY A 302 15.27 3.80 -8.03
N ALA A 303 16.46 3.52 -8.55
CA ALA A 303 17.65 4.34 -8.31
C ALA A 303 17.47 5.76 -8.87
N ALA A 304 16.96 5.88 -10.09
CA ALA A 304 16.68 7.16 -10.72
C ALA A 304 15.63 7.97 -9.95
N LEU A 305 14.54 7.35 -9.51
CA LEU A 305 13.51 7.97 -8.67
C LEU A 305 14.10 8.47 -7.35
N ALA A 306 14.90 7.66 -6.68
CA ALA A 306 15.52 8.02 -5.41
C ALA A 306 16.42 9.25 -5.55
N ARG A 307 17.20 9.36 -6.62
CA ARG A 307 18.04 10.52 -6.90
C ARG A 307 17.21 11.75 -7.24
N ASP A 308 16.29 11.64 -8.16
CA ASP A 308 15.50 12.75 -8.69
C ASP A 308 14.57 13.34 -7.62
N MET A 309 13.80 12.50 -6.95
CA MET A 309 12.76 12.93 -6.02
C MET A 309 13.26 13.10 -4.58
N TYR A 310 14.20 12.28 -4.14
CA TYR A 310 14.57 12.19 -2.73
C TYR A 310 16.02 12.52 -2.43
N GLY A 311 16.76 13.01 -3.42
CA GLY A 311 18.11 13.51 -3.24
C GLY A 311 19.14 12.43 -2.89
N ALA A 312 18.94 11.18 -3.30
CA ALA A 312 19.92 10.12 -3.10
C ALA A 312 21.26 10.50 -3.74
N ASP A 313 22.34 10.36 -2.97
CA ASP A 313 23.69 10.53 -3.48
C ASP A 313 24.14 9.35 -4.34
N ASP A 314 25.35 9.41 -4.88
CA ASP A 314 25.88 8.36 -5.77
C ASP A 314 26.01 7.00 -5.06
N GLU A 315 26.35 6.98 -3.77
CA GLU A 315 26.47 5.73 -3.01
C GLU A 315 25.11 5.06 -2.83
N ILE A 316 24.08 5.81 -2.47
CA ILE A 316 22.71 5.32 -2.30
C ILE A 316 22.15 4.91 -3.68
N TYR A 317 22.34 5.73 -4.69
CA TYR A 317 21.92 5.43 -6.06
C TYR A 317 22.49 4.10 -6.53
N ASN A 318 23.78 3.88 -6.38
CA ASN A 318 24.44 2.64 -6.80
C ASN A 318 24.01 1.45 -5.96
N ALA A 319 23.78 1.62 -4.67
CA ALA A 319 23.26 0.55 -3.82
C ALA A 319 21.88 0.06 -4.29
N ILE A 320 21.01 0.95 -4.71
CA ILE A 320 19.71 0.59 -5.30
C ILE A 320 19.89 -0.01 -6.70
N LEU A 321 20.73 0.62 -7.54
CA LEU A 321 20.96 0.20 -8.93
C LEU A 321 21.39 -1.27 -9.05
N TRP A 322 22.27 -1.72 -8.15
CA TRP A 322 22.87 -3.06 -8.21
C TRP A 322 22.22 -4.09 -7.31
N HIS A 323 21.10 -3.77 -6.67
CA HIS A 323 20.49 -4.70 -5.70
C HIS A 323 19.89 -5.97 -6.30
N THR A 324 19.57 -5.98 -7.61
CA THR A 324 19.02 -7.17 -8.28
C THR A 324 20.08 -8.06 -8.90
N THR A 325 21.06 -7.47 -9.56
CA THR A 325 22.08 -8.23 -10.33
C THR A 325 23.40 -8.36 -9.58
N GLY A 326 23.75 -7.41 -8.71
CA GLY A 326 25.12 -7.23 -8.29
C GLY A 326 26.00 -6.73 -9.44
N LYS A 327 27.26 -6.56 -9.16
CA LYS A 327 28.30 -6.22 -10.14
C LYS A 327 29.68 -6.68 -9.64
N ALA A 328 30.67 -6.73 -10.51
CA ALA A 328 32.07 -6.90 -10.08
C ALA A 328 32.48 -5.73 -9.20
N ASN A 329 33.28 -6.01 -8.15
CA ASN A 329 33.83 -5.01 -7.24
C ASN A 329 32.78 -4.12 -6.58
N MET A 330 31.80 -4.71 -5.92
CA MET A 330 30.76 -3.98 -5.18
C MET A 330 31.36 -3.23 -3.99
N THR A 331 30.86 -2.01 -3.75
CA THR A 331 31.15 -1.29 -2.52
C THR A 331 30.53 -1.97 -1.31
N LEU A 332 30.98 -1.62 -0.11
CA LEU A 332 30.42 -2.18 1.12
C LEU A 332 28.89 -1.93 1.21
N LEU A 333 28.46 -0.71 0.90
CA LEU A 333 27.03 -0.38 0.93
C LEU A 333 26.20 -1.19 -0.10
N GLU A 334 26.73 -1.36 -1.30
CA GLU A 334 26.10 -2.21 -2.33
C GLU A 334 25.94 -3.67 -1.87
N LYS A 335 26.97 -4.24 -1.23
CA LYS A 335 26.92 -5.59 -0.64
C LYS A 335 25.87 -5.70 0.46
N VAL A 336 25.81 -4.70 1.34
CA VAL A 336 24.84 -4.63 2.44
C VAL A 336 23.40 -4.63 1.90
N ILE A 337 23.10 -3.81 0.91
CA ILE A 337 21.75 -3.74 0.35
C ILE A 337 21.38 -5.00 -0.42
N TYR A 338 22.27 -5.55 -1.25
CA TYR A 338 22.06 -6.80 -1.95
C TYR A 338 21.68 -7.93 -0.99
N LEU A 339 22.45 -8.09 0.08
CA LEU A 339 22.23 -9.16 1.06
C LEU A 339 21.06 -8.87 1.99
N ALA A 340 20.84 -7.62 2.42
CA ALA A 340 19.69 -7.28 3.25
C ALA A 340 18.36 -7.62 2.57
N ASP A 341 18.23 -7.30 1.28
CA ASP A 341 17.08 -7.67 0.45
C ASP A 341 16.91 -9.20 0.38
N TYR A 342 18.00 -9.94 0.30
CA TYR A 342 18.01 -11.38 0.07
C TYR A 342 17.77 -12.21 1.33
N ILE A 343 18.18 -11.72 2.50
CA ILE A 343 18.12 -12.48 3.77
C ILE A 343 17.18 -11.89 4.82
N GLU A 344 16.45 -10.81 4.53
CA GLU A 344 15.60 -10.19 5.53
C GLU A 344 14.61 -11.22 6.15
N PRO A 345 14.10 -10.96 7.40
CA PRO A 345 13.40 -11.98 8.18
C PRO A 345 12.16 -12.61 7.53
N ASN A 346 11.50 -11.90 6.60
CA ASN A 346 10.32 -12.43 5.90
C ASN A 346 10.65 -13.30 4.69
N ARG A 347 11.93 -13.40 4.32
CA ARG A 347 12.38 -14.35 3.28
C ARG A 347 12.31 -15.76 3.80
N ASP A 348 11.70 -16.63 3.03
CA ASP A 348 11.56 -18.06 3.32
C ASP A 348 11.78 -18.85 2.02
N PHE A 349 12.97 -19.38 1.85
CA PHE A 349 13.36 -20.24 0.74
C PHE A 349 14.42 -21.24 1.20
N ASP A 350 14.56 -22.32 0.45
CA ASP A 350 15.53 -23.39 0.79
C ASP A 350 16.96 -22.83 0.86
N GLY A 351 17.60 -22.99 2.00
CA GLY A 351 18.97 -22.55 2.24
C GLY A 351 19.11 -21.14 2.81
N VAL A 352 18.01 -20.40 3.04
CA VAL A 352 18.09 -19.03 3.58
C VAL A 352 18.74 -18.98 4.96
N GLU A 353 18.48 -19.95 5.83
CA GLU A 353 19.08 -19.99 7.17
C GLU A 353 20.59 -20.21 7.12
N ASP A 354 21.06 -21.06 6.23
CA ASP A 354 22.49 -21.26 6.01
C ASP A 354 23.14 -20.01 5.44
N LEU A 355 22.48 -19.34 4.51
CA LEU A 355 22.94 -18.07 3.95
C LEU A 355 23.04 -16.99 5.04
N ARG A 356 22.03 -16.87 5.90
CA ARG A 356 22.03 -15.92 7.03
C ARG A 356 23.25 -16.13 7.93
N LYS A 357 23.55 -17.36 8.29
CA LYS A 357 24.73 -17.69 9.10
C LYS A 357 26.01 -17.19 8.43
N VAL A 358 26.21 -17.52 7.17
CA VAL A 358 27.41 -17.13 6.43
C VAL A 358 27.52 -15.61 6.33
N VAL A 359 26.44 -14.90 6.02
CA VAL A 359 26.42 -13.44 5.93
C VAL A 359 26.80 -12.78 7.26
N TRP A 360 26.34 -13.32 8.39
CA TRP A 360 26.67 -12.79 9.71
C TRP A 360 28.10 -13.14 10.19
N GLU A 361 28.74 -14.11 9.59
CA GLU A 361 30.14 -14.45 9.86
C GLU A 361 31.13 -13.72 8.95
N ASP A 362 30.84 -13.69 7.65
CA ASP A 362 31.68 -13.09 6.61
C ASP A 362 30.81 -12.57 5.46
N LEU A 363 30.80 -11.25 5.28
CA LEU A 363 29.94 -10.61 4.29
C LEU A 363 30.28 -11.03 2.86
N ASP A 364 31.55 -11.13 2.50
CA ASP A 364 31.99 -11.49 1.15
C ASP A 364 31.70 -12.97 0.83
N LYS A 365 31.89 -13.87 1.79
CA LYS A 365 31.46 -15.26 1.63
C LYS A 365 29.94 -15.39 1.51
N GLY A 366 29.20 -14.60 2.31
CA GLY A 366 27.75 -14.53 2.21
C GLY A 366 27.30 -14.00 0.84
N LEU A 367 27.97 -12.99 0.32
CA LEU A 367 27.69 -12.46 -1.01
C LEU A 367 27.97 -13.49 -2.12
N GLU A 368 29.09 -14.18 -2.05
CA GLU A 368 29.41 -15.26 -2.99
C GLU A 368 28.35 -16.36 -2.96
N MET A 369 27.99 -16.82 -1.78
CA MET A 369 26.94 -17.83 -1.59
C MET A 369 25.60 -17.36 -2.14
N GLY A 370 25.18 -16.13 -1.84
CA GLY A 370 23.91 -15.56 -2.33
C GLY A 370 23.86 -15.42 -3.84
N LEU A 371 24.95 -14.95 -4.45
CA LEU A 371 25.06 -14.86 -5.91
C LEU A 371 25.03 -16.24 -6.57
N ALA A 372 25.74 -17.21 -6.01
CA ALA A 372 25.74 -18.59 -6.51
C ALA A 372 24.33 -19.21 -6.43
N MET A 373 23.59 -18.99 -5.34
CA MET A 373 22.22 -19.45 -5.19
C MET A 373 21.29 -18.82 -6.23
N THR A 374 21.47 -17.54 -6.52
CA THR A 374 20.69 -16.84 -7.57
C THR A 374 20.97 -17.42 -8.96
N VAL A 375 22.23 -17.67 -9.30
CA VAL A 375 22.62 -18.29 -10.56
C VAL A 375 22.01 -19.68 -10.70
N GLU A 376 22.12 -20.51 -9.66
CA GLU A 376 21.56 -21.86 -9.65
C GLU A 376 20.05 -21.87 -9.81
N GLU A 377 19.33 -20.99 -9.10
CA GLU A 377 17.89 -20.86 -9.22
C GLU A 377 17.48 -20.47 -10.64
N MET A 378 18.14 -19.49 -11.24
CA MET A 378 17.85 -19.05 -12.62
C MET A 378 18.10 -20.16 -13.64
N GLU A 379 19.18 -20.89 -13.49
CA GLU A 379 19.52 -22.06 -14.36
C GLU A 379 18.47 -23.17 -14.23
N GLN A 380 18.04 -23.51 -13.00
CA GLN A 380 17.00 -24.51 -12.76
C GLN A 380 15.65 -24.12 -13.36
N MET A 381 15.32 -22.83 -13.37
CA MET A 381 14.10 -22.30 -13.99
C MET A 381 14.22 -22.16 -15.51
N GLY A 382 15.38 -22.38 -16.09
CA GLY A 382 15.64 -22.17 -17.51
C GLY A 382 15.68 -20.70 -17.93
N ASN A 383 15.88 -19.78 -16.99
CA ASN A 383 15.96 -18.35 -17.22
C ASN A 383 17.40 -17.92 -17.50
N PRO A 384 17.62 -16.92 -18.35
CA PRO A 384 18.94 -16.36 -18.56
C PRO A 384 19.42 -15.61 -17.30
N VAL A 385 20.71 -15.75 -17.00
CA VAL A 385 21.39 -15.03 -15.92
C VAL A 385 21.99 -13.75 -16.49
N HIS A 386 21.74 -12.62 -15.84
CA HIS A 386 22.32 -11.34 -16.27
C HIS A 386 23.85 -11.38 -16.15
N HIS A 387 24.55 -10.83 -17.14
CA HIS A 387 26.03 -10.86 -17.18
C HIS A 387 26.67 -10.18 -15.94
N ASN A 388 26.06 -9.14 -15.39
CA ASN A 388 26.56 -8.49 -14.16
C ASN A 388 26.58 -9.44 -12.96
N THR A 389 25.60 -10.33 -12.82
CA THR A 389 25.55 -11.35 -11.76
C THR A 389 26.69 -12.36 -11.90
N LEU A 390 26.94 -12.82 -13.13
CA LEU A 390 28.05 -13.73 -13.43
C LEU A 390 29.41 -13.07 -13.17
N GLN A 391 29.57 -11.82 -13.57
CA GLN A 391 30.79 -11.05 -13.32
C GLN A 391 31.02 -10.79 -11.83
N ALA A 392 29.95 -10.53 -11.06
CA ALA A 392 30.03 -10.36 -9.62
C ALA A 392 30.55 -11.63 -8.92
N LEU A 393 30.02 -12.78 -9.31
CA LEU A 393 30.41 -14.08 -8.74
C LEU A 393 31.86 -14.43 -9.13
N GLU A 394 32.24 -14.24 -10.38
CA GLU A 394 33.60 -14.46 -10.84
C GLU A 394 34.61 -13.57 -10.11
N TYR A 395 34.29 -12.31 -9.94
CA TYR A 395 35.14 -11.37 -9.21
C TYR A 395 35.42 -11.84 -7.77
N LEU A 396 34.39 -12.24 -7.02
CA LEU A 396 34.54 -12.74 -5.64
C LEU A 396 35.37 -14.01 -5.60
N ARG A 397 35.16 -14.96 -6.51
CA ARG A 397 35.91 -16.21 -6.58
C ARG A 397 37.38 -15.99 -6.94
N GLY A 398 37.67 -14.99 -7.76
CA GLY A 398 39.05 -14.62 -8.10
C GLY A 398 39.84 -14.00 -6.97
N HIS A 399 39.17 -13.35 -6.00
CA HIS A 399 39.82 -12.64 -4.88
C HIS A 399 39.82 -13.44 -3.56
N THR A 400 39.10 -14.55 -3.49
CA THR A 400 39.11 -15.45 -2.31
C THR A 400 40.30 -16.41 -2.30
N HIS A 401 41.14 -16.41 -3.32
CA HIS A 401 42.33 -17.27 -3.48
C HIS A 401 43.66 -16.52 -3.33
N GLU A 402 43.62 -15.23 -3.01
CA GLU A 402 44.75 -14.43 -2.59
C GLU A 402 44.76 -14.22 -1.05
#